data_434a776aecdda1b6f388a90d72614692
#
_entry.id   434a776aecdda1b6f388a90d72614692
#
_cell.length_a   1.000
_cell.length_b   1.000
_cell.length_c   1.000
_cell.angle_alpha   90.00
_cell.angle_beta   90.00
_cell.angle_gamma   90.00
#
_symmetry.space_group_name_H-M   'P 1'
#
loop_
_entity.id
_entity.type
_entity.pdbx_description
1 polymer ?
#
loop_
_entity_poly.entity_id
_entity_poly.type
_entity_poly.pdbx_seq_one_letter_code
_entity_poly.pdbx_strand_id
1 'polypeptide(L)'
;MKSAHTFTALLMIALASFAGLCQARQDPAAVRSEVTRFLRLQTISLPGEVSVQVGEFAPDNALPPCVQLEAFLPPGARAWGRVSVGVRCLAPSPWSAWVPAEVRVKGLYLVTSGPLTAGQLIGPGDIRREAGELTAQPADVLTDPTQAVGYAARVGLAAGRPLAASHLRLPPAVVQGQPVKVVTRGGGFQVSNDGTALSTAGDGQPAQVRLSSGQVLRGTARSGGVVEVTLP
;
A
#
# COMPACT_ATOMS: atom_id res chain seq x y z
N MET A 1 -79.41 27.32 -31.07
CA MET A 1 -78.39 27.79 -30.17
C MET A 1 -78.02 26.66 -29.21
N LYS A 2 -77.44 25.53 -29.70
CA LYS A 2 -77.05 24.37 -28.84
C LYS A 2 -75.76 23.64 -29.26
N SER A 3 -74.92 24.26 -30.11
CA SER A 3 -73.74 23.59 -30.58
C SER A 3 -72.33 24.28 -30.30
N ALA A 4 -72.39 25.36 -29.48
CA ALA A 4 -71.18 26.11 -29.20
C ALA A 4 -70.43 25.69 -27.90
N HIS A 5 -71.03 24.94 -27.02
CA HIS A 5 -70.46 24.58 -25.73
C HIS A 5 -69.68 23.25 -25.70
N THR A 6 -69.83 22.41 -26.71
CA THR A 6 -69.14 21.11 -26.80
C THR A 6 -67.69 21.22 -27.37
N PHE A 7 -67.41 22.28 -28.12
CA PHE A 7 -66.02 22.46 -28.70
C PHE A 7 -65.06 23.06 -27.72
N THR A 8 -65.50 23.83 -26.73
CA THR A 8 -64.62 24.42 -25.71
C THR A 8 -64.19 23.43 -24.63
N ALA A 9 -64.96 22.39 -24.35
CA ALA A 9 -64.65 21.35 -23.35
C ALA A 9 -63.55 20.39 -23.87
N LEU A 10 -63.47 20.10 -25.16
CA LEU A 10 -62.47 19.23 -25.77
C LEU A 10 -61.09 19.93 -25.89
N LEU A 11 -61.03 21.25 -25.99
CA LEU A 11 -59.78 22.00 -26.10
C LEU A 11 -59.05 22.12 -24.74
N MET A 12 -59.77 22.12 -23.62
CA MET A 12 -59.21 22.20 -22.28
C MET A 12 -58.60 20.87 -21.81
N ILE A 13 -59.01 19.72 -22.33
CA ILE A 13 -58.48 18.40 -21.95
C ILE A 13 -57.17 18.12 -22.66
N ALA A 14 -56.88 18.72 -23.83
CA ALA A 14 -55.66 18.55 -24.58
C ALA A 14 -54.43 19.34 -24.00
N LEU A 15 -54.64 20.35 -23.14
CA LEU A 15 -53.54 21.14 -22.52
C LEU A 15 -52.99 20.54 -21.23
N ALA A 16 -53.69 19.56 -20.64
CA ALA A 16 -53.23 18.96 -19.37
C ALA A 16 -52.21 17.81 -19.55
N SER A 17 -51.86 17.40 -20.76
CA SER A 17 -51.02 16.21 -21.01
C SER A 17 -49.52 16.51 -21.25
N PHE A 18 -49.06 17.77 -21.12
CA PHE A 18 -47.67 18.15 -21.25
C PHE A 18 -47.03 18.51 -19.88
N ALA A 19 -47.40 17.78 -18.82
CA ALA A 19 -46.53 17.73 -17.66
C ALA A 19 -45.28 16.92 -18.05
N GLY A 20 -44.30 17.63 -18.58
CA GLY A 20 -43.02 17.04 -18.91
C GLY A 20 -42.51 16.28 -17.67
N LEU A 21 -42.33 14.97 -17.81
CA LEU A 21 -41.61 14.13 -16.85
C LEU A 21 -40.23 14.73 -16.69
N CYS A 22 -40.07 15.67 -15.76
CA CYS A 22 -38.79 16.09 -15.27
C CYS A 22 -38.18 14.85 -14.56
N GLN A 23 -37.51 13.99 -15.33
CA GLN A 23 -36.80 12.85 -14.74
C GLN A 23 -35.75 13.43 -13.82
N ALA A 24 -36.00 13.30 -12.53
CA ALA A 24 -35.00 13.64 -11.52
C ALA A 24 -33.74 12.83 -11.82
N ARG A 25 -32.61 13.51 -11.93
CA ARG A 25 -31.29 12.89 -12.14
C ARG A 25 -30.61 12.71 -10.81
N GLN A 26 -29.63 11.79 -10.77
CA GLN A 26 -28.81 11.62 -9.59
C GLN A 26 -28.04 12.91 -9.29
N ASP A 27 -28.14 13.36 -8.04
CA ASP A 27 -27.40 14.54 -7.56
C ASP A 27 -25.90 14.27 -7.54
N PRO A 28 -25.08 15.01 -8.31
CA PRO A 28 -23.62 14.88 -8.28
C PRO A 28 -23.01 15.19 -6.93
N ALA A 29 -23.60 16.08 -6.13
CA ALA A 29 -23.10 16.44 -4.82
C ALA A 29 -23.23 15.27 -3.84
N ALA A 30 -24.32 14.53 -3.88
CA ALA A 30 -24.52 13.33 -3.07
C ALA A 30 -23.46 12.25 -3.40
N VAL A 31 -23.20 12.02 -4.68
CA VAL A 31 -22.17 11.06 -5.13
C VAL A 31 -20.80 11.48 -4.65
N ARG A 32 -20.41 12.75 -4.85
CA ARG A 32 -19.09 13.26 -4.40
C ARG A 32 -18.95 13.18 -2.88
N SER A 33 -20.00 13.47 -2.13
CA SER A 33 -20.01 13.39 -0.68
C SER A 33 -19.74 11.95 -0.20
N GLU A 34 -20.41 10.97 -0.80
CA GLU A 34 -20.23 9.56 -0.49
C GLU A 34 -18.81 9.08 -0.81
N VAL A 35 -18.27 9.42 -1.97
CA VAL A 35 -16.88 9.09 -2.35
C VAL A 35 -15.88 9.74 -1.38
N THR A 36 -16.10 11.00 -1.01
CA THR A 36 -15.23 11.71 -0.05
C THR A 36 -15.25 11.02 1.32
N ARG A 37 -16.45 10.69 1.81
CA ARG A 37 -16.63 9.98 3.09
C ARG A 37 -15.91 8.64 3.07
N PHE A 38 -16.10 7.87 2.01
CA PHE A 38 -15.48 6.57 1.82
C PHE A 38 -13.95 6.66 1.81
N LEU A 39 -13.37 7.55 0.98
CA LEU A 39 -11.91 7.71 0.89
C LEU A 39 -11.30 8.19 2.20
N ARG A 40 -11.95 9.09 2.94
CA ARG A 40 -11.48 9.51 4.27
C ARG A 40 -11.38 8.34 5.23
N LEU A 41 -12.36 7.44 5.23
CA LEU A 41 -12.32 6.24 6.08
C LEU A 41 -11.19 5.27 5.67
N GLN A 42 -10.97 5.09 4.35
CA GLN A 42 -9.91 4.23 3.83
C GLN A 42 -8.50 4.77 4.10
N THR A 43 -8.36 6.06 4.37
CA THR A 43 -7.06 6.73 4.51
C THR A 43 -6.71 7.06 5.96
N ILE A 44 -7.53 6.70 6.93
CA ILE A 44 -7.37 7.07 8.34
C ILE A 44 -6.06 6.56 8.97
N SER A 45 -5.53 5.45 8.46
CA SER A 45 -4.29 4.81 8.94
C SER A 45 -3.05 5.19 8.13
N LEU A 46 -3.17 6.07 7.13
CA LEU A 46 -2.03 6.46 6.32
C LEU A 46 -1.11 7.42 7.11
N PRO A 47 0.22 7.28 6.94
CA PRO A 47 1.18 8.11 7.64
C PRO A 47 1.23 9.51 7.03
N GLY A 48 0.81 10.55 7.77
CA GLY A 48 0.94 11.94 7.35
C GLY A 48 -0.38 12.66 7.14
N GLU A 49 -0.30 13.85 6.53
CA GLU A 49 -1.45 14.68 6.20
C GLU A 49 -2.10 14.21 4.89
N VAL A 50 -3.35 13.77 4.99
CA VAL A 50 -4.11 13.26 3.84
C VAL A 50 -5.03 14.34 3.28
N SER A 51 -4.96 14.57 1.98
CA SER A 51 -5.93 15.35 1.23
C SER A 51 -6.61 14.49 0.17
N VAL A 52 -7.93 14.63 0.06
CA VAL A 52 -8.76 13.89 -0.89
C VAL A 52 -9.42 14.90 -1.81
N GLN A 53 -9.20 14.77 -3.11
CA GLN A 53 -9.88 15.53 -4.14
C GLN A 53 -10.72 14.56 -4.98
N VAL A 54 -12.03 14.80 -5.00
CA VAL A 54 -12.96 14.01 -5.82
C VAL A 54 -13.25 14.77 -7.09
N GLY A 55 -13.05 14.12 -8.22
CA GLY A 55 -13.32 14.69 -9.52
C GLY A 55 -14.82 14.94 -9.77
N GLU A 56 -15.10 15.50 -10.91
CA GLU A 56 -16.46 15.81 -11.28
C GLU A 56 -17.26 14.54 -11.61
N PHE A 57 -18.47 14.48 -11.11
CA PHE A 57 -19.48 13.55 -11.56
C PHE A 57 -20.44 14.33 -12.46
N ALA A 58 -20.66 13.84 -13.67
CA ALA A 58 -21.38 14.58 -14.71
C ALA A 58 -22.76 15.09 -14.22
N PRO A 59 -23.04 16.41 -14.29
CA PRO A 59 -24.32 16.95 -13.86
C PRO A 59 -25.48 16.54 -14.78
N ASP A 60 -25.16 16.23 -16.04
CA ASP A 60 -26.07 15.77 -17.07
C ASP A 60 -26.22 14.25 -17.14
N ASN A 61 -25.77 13.54 -16.08
CA ASN A 61 -25.90 12.08 -16.02
C ASN A 61 -27.36 11.62 -16.21
N ALA A 62 -27.54 10.48 -16.84
CA ALA A 62 -28.87 9.90 -17.07
C ALA A 62 -29.30 8.91 -15.98
N LEU A 63 -28.62 8.91 -14.82
CA LEU A 63 -28.87 7.97 -13.75
C LEU A 63 -30.07 8.41 -12.90
N PRO A 64 -30.92 7.49 -12.48
CA PRO A 64 -32.03 7.80 -11.58
C PRO A 64 -31.53 8.16 -10.18
N PRO A 65 -32.29 8.96 -9.41
CA PRO A 65 -31.95 9.28 -8.04
C PRO A 65 -31.77 8.05 -7.17
N CYS A 66 -30.78 8.09 -6.28
CA CYS A 66 -30.45 7.01 -5.38
C CYS A 66 -30.61 7.42 -3.92
N VAL A 67 -31.29 6.59 -3.15
CA VAL A 67 -31.46 6.78 -1.70
C VAL A 67 -30.34 6.12 -0.92
N GLN A 68 -29.75 5.02 -1.44
CA GLN A 68 -28.70 4.27 -0.77
C GLN A 68 -27.50 4.10 -1.70
N LEU A 69 -26.57 5.05 -1.59
CA LEU A 69 -25.28 5.03 -2.30
C LEU A 69 -24.26 4.24 -1.50
N GLU A 70 -23.44 3.48 -2.20
CA GLU A 70 -22.29 2.77 -1.64
C GLU A 70 -21.09 2.98 -2.54
N ALA A 71 -19.98 3.50 -1.95
CA ALA A 71 -18.70 3.65 -2.63
C ALA A 71 -17.79 2.45 -2.34
N PHE A 72 -17.01 2.03 -3.33
CA PHE A 72 -16.08 0.92 -3.21
C PHE A 72 -14.84 1.13 -4.08
N LEU A 73 -13.75 0.44 -3.72
CA LEU A 73 -12.57 0.32 -4.58
C LEU A 73 -12.59 -1.03 -5.30
N PRO A 74 -12.05 -1.09 -6.54
CA PRO A 74 -11.83 -2.36 -7.21
C PRO A 74 -10.92 -3.29 -6.37
N PRO A 75 -11.06 -4.61 -6.53
CA PRO A 75 -10.15 -5.55 -5.89
C PRO A 75 -8.68 -5.23 -6.20
N GLY A 76 -7.84 -5.16 -5.16
CA GLY A 76 -6.42 -4.82 -5.27
C GLY A 76 -6.10 -3.33 -5.40
N ALA A 77 -7.09 -2.45 -5.60
CA ALA A 77 -6.87 -1.01 -5.59
C ALA A 77 -6.68 -0.48 -4.16
N ARG A 78 -5.90 0.58 -4.03
CA ARG A 78 -5.63 1.26 -2.76
C ARG A 78 -6.04 2.72 -2.87
N ALA A 79 -6.48 3.31 -1.76
CA ALA A 79 -6.76 4.74 -1.67
C ALA A 79 -5.45 5.54 -1.62
N TRP A 80 -4.74 5.61 -2.75
CA TRP A 80 -3.40 6.18 -2.86
C TRP A 80 -3.14 6.76 -4.25
N GLY A 81 -2.80 8.05 -4.33
CA GLY A 81 -2.60 8.73 -5.60
C GLY A 81 -3.90 8.84 -6.40
N ARG A 82 -3.82 8.71 -7.70
CA ARG A 82 -4.99 8.72 -8.59
C ARG A 82 -5.71 7.37 -8.54
N VAL A 83 -7.00 7.43 -8.19
CA VAL A 83 -7.85 6.26 -8.07
C VAL A 83 -9.17 6.47 -8.78
N SER A 84 -9.80 5.39 -9.22
CA SER A 84 -11.17 5.39 -9.71
C SER A 84 -12.03 4.67 -8.68
N VAL A 85 -12.97 5.39 -8.09
CA VAL A 85 -13.89 4.88 -7.07
C VAL A 85 -15.18 4.46 -7.74
N GLY A 86 -15.58 3.20 -7.53
CA GLY A 86 -16.90 2.74 -7.94
C GLY A 86 -17.95 3.27 -6.97
N VAL A 87 -19.07 3.73 -7.50
CA VAL A 87 -20.27 4.08 -6.73
C VAL A 87 -21.41 3.26 -7.28
N ARG A 88 -22.12 2.58 -6.39
CA ARG A 88 -23.32 1.84 -6.75
C ARG A 88 -24.52 2.32 -5.97
N CYS A 89 -25.65 2.34 -6.63
CA CYS A 89 -26.94 2.52 -6.00
C CYS A 89 -27.53 1.17 -5.63
N LEU A 90 -28.00 1.04 -4.40
CA LEU A 90 -28.65 -0.18 -3.92
C LEU A 90 -30.17 -0.08 -4.00
N ALA A 91 -30.74 1.13 -3.87
CA ALA A 91 -32.18 1.38 -3.91
C ALA A 91 -32.47 2.83 -4.34
N PRO A 92 -33.60 3.10 -5.03
CA PRO A 92 -34.65 2.16 -5.48
C PRO A 92 -34.27 1.45 -6.78
N SER A 93 -33.43 2.06 -7.65
CA SER A 93 -33.07 1.52 -8.95
C SER A 93 -31.56 1.26 -8.99
N PRO A 94 -31.10 0.02 -9.12
CA PRO A 94 -29.67 -0.31 -9.15
C PRO A 94 -28.98 0.29 -10.36
N TRP A 95 -27.82 0.94 -10.11
CA TRP A 95 -26.88 1.40 -11.14
C TRP A 95 -25.48 1.45 -10.56
N SER A 96 -24.47 1.55 -11.42
CA SER A 96 -23.07 1.75 -11.02
C SER A 96 -22.42 2.79 -11.89
N ALA A 97 -21.50 3.57 -11.29
CA ALA A 97 -20.70 4.58 -11.99
C ALA A 97 -19.30 4.64 -11.38
N TRP A 98 -18.37 5.22 -12.14
CA TRP A 98 -17.00 5.44 -11.71
C TRP A 98 -16.71 6.91 -11.54
N VAL A 99 -16.09 7.27 -10.42
CA VAL A 99 -15.74 8.65 -10.08
C VAL A 99 -14.22 8.71 -9.91
N PRO A 100 -13.52 9.54 -10.70
CA PRO A 100 -12.10 9.74 -10.50
C PRO A 100 -11.85 10.51 -9.21
N ALA A 101 -10.83 10.13 -8.47
CA ALA A 101 -10.40 10.85 -7.27
C ALA A 101 -8.89 10.84 -7.16
N GLU A 102 -8.35 11.77 -6.41
CA GLU A 102 -6.93 11.86 -6.08
C GLU A 102 -6.75 11.92 -4.57
N VAL A 103 -5.97 10.98 -4.04
CA VAL A 103 -5.56 10.93 -2.64
C VAL A 103 -4.10 11.34 -2.58
N ARG A 104 -3.78 12.45 -1.93
CA ARG A 104 -2.42 12.90 -1.68
C ARG A 104 -2.08 12.74 -0.22
N VAL A 105 -0.89 12.25 0.05
CA VAL A 105 -0.38 12.06 1.42
C VAL A 105 0.94 12.81 1.55
N LYS A 106 0.96 13.85 2.37
CA LYS A 106 2.19 14.57 2.72
C LYS A 106 2.72 14.03 4.04
N GLY A 107 4.01 13.70 4.05
CA GLY A 107 4.63 13.14 5.25
C GLY A 107 6.14 13.10 5.16
N LEU A 108 6.75 12.49 6.16
CA LEU A 108 8.20 12.24 6.19
C LEU A 108 8.49 10.88 5.58
N TYR A 109 9.49 10.81 4.73
CA TYR A 109 10.03 9.57 4.18
C TYR A 109 11.55 9.56 4.28
N LEU A 110 12.13 8.38 4.12
CA LEU A 110 13.57 8.21 4.20
C LEU A 110 14.23 8.42 2.84
N VAL A 111 15.33 9.17 2.86
CA VAL A 111 16.23 9.31 1.72
C VAL A 111 17.66 8.98 2.16
N THR A 112 18.48 8.60 1.21
CA THR A 112 19.92 8.38 1.44
C THR A 112 20.62 9.71 1.73
N SER A 113 21.45 9.77 2.79
CA SER A 113 22.28 10.95 3.12
C SER A 113 23.46 11.09 2.16
N GLY A 114 24.04 9.98 1.74
CA GLY A 114 25.14 9.84 0.79
C GLY A 114 24.88 8.70 -0.19
N PRO A 115 25.79 8.45 -1.13
CA PRO A 115 25.67 7.30 -2.01
C PRO A 115 25.84 6.00 -1.22
N LEU A 116 25.01 4.98 -1.52
CA LEU A 116 25.11 3.64 -0.98
C LEU A 116 25.60 2.68 -2.06
N THR A 117 26.51 1.79 -1.70
CA THR A 117 26.96 0.71 -2.59
C THR A 117 26.15 -0.57 -2.35
N ALA A 118 25.99 -1.40 -3.38
CA ALA A 118 25.32 -2.69 -3.21
C ALA A 118 26.05 -3.55 -2.16
N GLY A 119 25.30 -4.11 -1.22
CA GLY A 119 25.83 -4.88 -0.10
C GLY A 119 26.19 -4.07 1.14
N GLN A 120 26.28 -2.75 1.06
CA GLN A 120 26.57 -1.88 2.21
C GLN A 120 25.48 -2.02 3.26
N LEU A 121 25.87 -2.21 4.52
CA LEU A 121 24.97 -2.13 5.67
C LEU A 121 24.57 -0.67 5.90
N ILE A 122 23.28 -0.46 6.11
CA ILE A 122 22.72 0.87 6.32
C ILE A 122 22.77 1.19 7.81
N GLY A 123 23.54 2.21 8.15
CA GLY A 123 23.61 2.80 9.49
C GLY A 123 22.68 4.00 9.65
N PRO A 124 22.53 4.51 10.88
CA PRO A 124 21.72 5.70 11.14
C PRO A 124 22.19 6.95 10.39
N GLY A 125 23.51 7.08 10.12
CA GLY A 125 24.10 8.22 9.39
C GLY A 125 23.89 8.17 7.88
N ASP A 126 23.54 7.01 7.32
CA ASP A 126 23.38 6.82 5.89
C ASP A 126 22.01 7.28 5.39
N ILE A 127 21.08 7.56 6.30
CA ILE A 127 19.70 7.93 6.00
C ILE A 127 19.31 9.22 6.71
N ARG A 128 18.41 9.97 6.08
CA ARG A 128 17.76 11.15 6.67
C ARG A 128 16.28 11.18 6.33
N ARG A 129 15.51 11.89 7.14
CA ARG A 129 14.08 12.14 6.85
C ARG A 129 13.94 13.36 5.95
N GLU A 130 13.06 13.26 4.97
CA GLU A 130 12.69 14.36 4.08
C GLU A 130 11.18 14.49 4.05
N ALA A 131 10.69 15.74 4.09
CA ALA A 131 9.26 16.01 3.99
C ALA A 131 8.86 16.13 2.51
N GLY A 132 7.78 15.49 2.14
CA GLY A 132 7.26 15.56 0.78
C GLY A 132 5.99 14.78 0.57
N GLU A 133 5.59 14.65 -0.69
CA GLU A 133 4.41 13.90 -1.07
C GLU A 133 4.75 12.41 -1.22
N LEU A 134 4.25 11.60 -0.28
CA LEU A 134 4.49 10.15 -0.25
C LEU A 134 3.86 9.44 -1.46
N THR A 135 2.74 9.96 -1.97
CA THR A 135 2.05 9.39 -3.14
C THR A 135 2.82 9.59 -4.45
N ALA A 136 3.81 10.49 -4.47
CA ALA A 136 4.72 10.67 -5.59
C ALA A 136 5.97 9.77 -5.50
N GLN A 137 6.18 9.09 -4.36
CA GLN A 137 7.31 8.20 -4.12
C GLN A 137 6.96 6.76 -4.51
N PRO A 138 7.95 5.84 -4.56
CA PRO A 138 7.70 4.42 -4.71
C PRO A 138 6.66 3.94 -3.69
N ALA A 139 5.81 2.99 -4.09
CA ALA A 139 4.70 2.51 -3.27
C ALA A 139 5.15 1.86 -1.94
N ASP A 140 6.42 1.42 -1.87
CA ASP A 140 7.07 0.79 -0.74
C ASP A 140 8.12 1.71 -0.08
N VAL A 141 8.00 3.04 -0.27
CA VAL A 141 8.89 4.03 0.37
C VAL A 141 8.83 3.89 1.89
N LEU A 142 10.00 3.96 2.50
CA LEU A 142 10.15 3.81 3.95
C LEU A 142 9.95 5.15 4.66
N THR A 143 9.26 5.11 5.78
CA THR A 143 8.96 6.29 6.61
C THR A 143 9.60 6.24 7.99
N ASP A 144 10.00 5.04 8.45
CA ASP A 144 10.63 4.81 9.75
C ASP A 144 12.06 4.28 9.59
N PRO A 145 13.08 4.92 10.22
CA PRO A 145 14.46 4.46 10.22
C PRO A 145 14.66 3.00 10.67
N THR A 146 13.82 2.49 11.56
CA THR A 146 13.91 1.11 12.05
C THR A 146 13.67 0.08 10.95
N GLN A 147 12.99 0.47 9.87
CA GLN A 147 12.76 -0.37 8.70
C GLN A 147 13.98 -0.47 7.77
N ALA A 148 14.99 0.39 7.96
CA ALA A 148 16.16 0.48 7.08
C ALA A 148 17.48 0.18 7.79
N VAL A 149 17.63 0.66 9.04
CA VAL A 149 18.89 0.47 9.80
C VAL A 149 19.11 -1.02 10.09
N GLY A 150 20.32 -1.48 9.80
CA GLY A 150 20.69 -2.90 9.95
C GLY A 150 20.40 -3.76 8.72
N TYR A 151 19.71 -3.23 7.71
CA TYR A 151 19.55 -3.90 6.41
C TYR A 151 20.73 -3.59 5.50
N ALA A 152 20.93 -4.40 4.48
CA ALA A 152 21.91 -4.14 3.44
C ALA A 152 21.25 -3.61 2.17
N ALA A 153 21.89 -2.66 1.51
CA ALA A 153 21.44 -2.17 0.21
C ALA A 153 21.51 -3.31 -0.82
N ARG A 154 20.40 -3.55 -1.52
CA ARG A 154 20.34 -4.56 -2.60
C ARG A 154 21.05 -4.07 -3.85
N VAL A 155 20.92 -2.76 -4.12
CA VAL A 155 21.45 -2.06 -5.30
C VAL A 155 22.18 -0.80 -4.87
N GLY A 156 23.04 -0.28 -5.75
CA GLY A 156 23.64 1.04 -5.53
C GLY A 156 22.60 2.15 -5.60
N LEU A 157 22.63 3.09 -4.67
CA LEU A 157 21.74 4.24 -4.62
C LEU A 157 22.57 5.53 -4.56
N ALA A 158 22.19 6.53 -5.35
CA ALA A 158 22.78 7.85 -5.25
C ALA A 158 22.31 8.59 -3.98
N ALA A 159 23.01 9.63 -3.56
CA ALA A 159 22.60 10.51 -2.47
C ALA A 159 21.24 11.17 -2.77
N GLY A 160 20.42 11.36 -1.74
CA GLY A 160 19.10 11.99 -1.84
C GLY A 160 18.00 11.14 -2.51
N ARG A 161 18.27 9.85 -2.75
CA ARG A 161 17.24 8.96 -3.33
C ARG A 161 16.29 8.45 -2.27
N PRO A 162 14.96 8.45 -2.56
CA PRO A 162 13.99 7.81 -1.68
C PRO A 162 14.33 6.34 -1.45
N LEU A 163 14.32 5.94 -0.18
CA LEU A 163 14.61 4.58 0.21
C LEU A 163 13.33 3.76 0.28
N ALA A 164 13.28 2.71 -0.51
CA ALA A 164 12.15 1.80 -0.60
C ALA A 164 12.51 0.41 -0.03
N ALA A 165 11.51 -0.34 0.44
CA ALA A 165 11.73 -1.69 0.96
C ALA A 165 12.36 -2.63 -0.08
N SER A 166 11.99 -2.46 -1.35
CA SER A 166 12.56 -3.21 -2.48
C SER A 166 14.06 -2.96 -2.71
N HIS A 167 14.60 -1.85 -2.21
CA HIS A 167 16.04 -1.53 -2.26
C HIS A 167 16.84 -2.24 -1.18
N LEU A 168 16.18 -2.90 -0.23
CA LEU A 168 16.78 -3.50 0.93
C LEU A 168 16.79 -5.03 0.87
N ARG A 169 17.71 -5.62 1.59
CA ARG A 169 17.74 -7.05 1.92
C ARG A 169 18.23 -7.24 3.34
N LEU A 170 17.81 -8.31 3.97
CA LEU A 170 18.43 -8.72 5.23
C LEU A 170 19.90 -9.04 4.97
N PRO A 171 20.82 -8.54 5.81
CA PRO A 171 22.21 -8.93 5.71
C PRO A 171 22.35 -10.43 5.98
N PRO A 172 23.33 -11.11 5.38
CA PRO A 172 23.59 -12.48 5.73
C PRO A 172 24.05 -12.56 7.19
N ALA A 173 23.51 -13.52 7.92
CA ALA A 173 23.92 -13.79 9.30
C ALA A 173 25.30 -14.42 9.38
N VAL A 174 25.66 -15.16 8.32
CA VAL A 174 26.94 -15.85 8.16
C VAL A 174 27.40 -15.73 6.71
N VAL A 175 28.66 -15.39 6.50
CA VAL A 175 29.30 -15.27 5.17
C VAL A 175 30.32 -16.39 4.98
N GLN A 176 30.33 -16.97 3.77
CA GLN A 176 31.33 -18.00 3.42
C GLN A 176 32.76 -17.51 3.70
N GLY A 177 33.56 -18.35 4.35
CA GLY A 177 34.94 -18.04 4.78
C GLY A 177 35.02 -17.30 6.11
N GLN A 178 33.89 -16.85 6.68
CA GLN A 178 33.88 -16.16 7.97
C GLN A 178 34.13 -17.14 9.12
N PRO A 179 34.93 -16.77 10.14
CA PRO A 179 34.96 -17.50 11.41
C PRO A 179 33.60 -17.35 12.11
N VAL A 180 33.06 -18.46 12.57
CA VAL A 180 31.72 -18.55 13.19
C VAL A 180 31.78 -19.37 14.46
N LYS A 181 30.87 -19.07 15.38
CA LYS A 181 30.66 -19.87 16.58
C LYS A 181 29.56 -20.92 16.32
N VAL A 182 29.95 -22.18 16.45
CA VAL A 182 29.03 -23.32 16.30
C VAL A 182 28.50 -23.69 17.68
N VAL A 183 27.20 -23.51 17.87
CA VAL A 183 26.54 -23.83 19.14
C VAL A 183 25.67 -25.08 18.95
N THR A 184 26.04 -26.12 19.65
CA THR A 184 25.27 -27.37 19.66
C THR A 184 24.43 -27.45 20.93
N ARG A 185 23.13 -27.66 20.77
CA ARG A 185 22.19 -27.82 21.89
C ARG A 185 21.59 -29.23 21.87
N GLY A 186 21.55 -29.88 23.02
CA GLY A 186 20.89 -31.19 23.18
C GLY A 186 20.81 -31.57 24.64
N GLY A 187 19.77 -32.30 25.03
CA GLY A 187 19.64 -32.97 26.33
C GLY A 187 19.96 -32.14 27.58
N GLY A 188 19.75 -30.80 27.57
CA GLY A 188 20.03 -29.93 28.72
C GLY A 188 21.46 -29.38 28.77
N PHE A 189 22.32 -29.63 27.78
CA PHE A 189 23.66 -29.03 27.66
C PHE A 189 23.80 -28.20 26.38
N GLN A 190 24.76 -27.28 26.43
CA GLN A 190 25.18 -26.46 25.30
C GLN A 190 26.67 -26.53 25.16
N VAL A 191 27.14 -26.86 23.96
CA VAL A 191 28.58 -26.86 23.60
C VAL A 191 28.83 -25.81 22.53
N SER A 192 29.91 -25.07 22.66
CA SER A 192 30.32 -24.06 21.69
C SER A 192 31.70 -24.42 21.14
N ASN A 193 31.81 -24.46 19.81
CA ASN A 193 33.04 -24.68 19.08
C ASN A 193 33.25 -23.57 18.07
N ASP A 194 34.51 -23.31 17.72
CA ASP A 194 34.87 -22.40 16.64
C ASP A 194 34.93 -23.18 15.31
N GLY A 195 34.47 -22.51 14.24
CA GLY A 195 34.48 -23.08 12.91
C GLY A 195 34.56 -22.00 11.83
N THR A 196 34.63 -22.45 10.59
CA THR A 196 34.63 -21.55 9.42
C THR A 196 33.38 -21.87 8.59
N ALA A 197 32.61 -20.84 8.22
CA ALA A 197 31.47 -21.02 7.37
C ALA A 197 31.88 -21.45 5.96
N LEU A 198 31.23 -22.48 5.44
CA LEU A 198 31.41 -22.96 4.07
C LEU A 198 30.35 -22.42 3.10
N SER A 199 29.28 -21.81 3.63
CA SER A 199 28.23 -21.18 2.82
C SER A 199 27.78 -19.87 3.45
N THR A 200 27.30 -18.93 2.61
CA THR A 200 26.60 -17.72 3.07
C THR A 200 25.15 -18.05 3.35
N ALA A 201 24.63 -17.61 4.49
CA ALA A 201 23.25 -17.85 4.91
C ALA A 201 22.69 -16.66 5.69
N GLY A 202 21.40 -16.37 5.46
CA GLY A 202 20.63 -15.41 6.27
C GLY A 202 20.25 -15.98 7.63
N ASP A 203 19.73 -15.13 8.52
CA ASP A 203 19.23 -15.59 9.81
C ASP A 203 18.08 -16.60 9.63
N GLY A 204 18.12 -17.69 10.39
CA GLY A 204 17.18 -18.80 10.28
C GLY A 204 17.40 -19.74 9.08
N GLN A 205 18.36 -19.49 8.20
CA GLN A 205 18.65 -20.32 7.04
C GLN A 205 19.70 -21.40 7.34
N PRO A 206 19.67 -22.53 6.61
CA PRO A 206 20.69 -23.57 6.78
C PRO A 206 22.07 -23.09 6.33
N ALA A 207 23.07 -23.34 7.14
CA ALA A 207 24.48 -23.06 6.88
C ALA A 207 25.34 -24.30 7.05
N GLN A 208 26.43 -24.40 6.27
CA GLN A 208 27.47 -25.41 6.43
C GLN A 208 28.71 -24.77 7.08
N VAL A 209 29.25 -25.43 8.05
CA VAL A 209 30.46 -24.99 8.77
C VAL A 209 31.46 -26.11 8.88
N ARG A 210 32.74 -25.77 8.81
CA ARG A 210 33.86 -26.67 9.09
C ARG A 210 34.44 -26.31 10.45
N LEU A 211 34.42 -27.27 11.38
CA LEU A 211 35.10 -27.13 12.66
C LEU A 211 36.61 -27.15 12.53
N SER A 212 37.33 -26.68 13.55
CA SER A 212 38.80 -26.80 13.64
C SER A 212 39.30 -28.22 13.57
N SER A 213 38.48 -29.21 13.97
CA SER A 213 38.75 -30.64 13.81
C SER A 213 38.69 -31.14 12.35
N GLY A 214 38.26 -30.32 11.40
CA GLY A 214 38.03 -30.69 10.01
C GLY A 214 36.64 -31.24 9.70
N GLN A 215 35.85 -31.55 10.72
CA GLN A 215 34.48 -32.06 10.57
C GLN A 215 33.56 -30.99 9.97
N VAL A 216 32.71 -31.36 9.02
CA VAL A 216 31.71 -30.47 8.43
C VAL A 216 30.32 -30.77 9.07
N LEU A 217 29.71 -29.69 9.58
CA LEU A 217 28.39 -29.76 10.18
C LEU A 217 27.43 -28.90 9.39
N ARG A 218 26.14 -29.27 9.47
CA ARG A 218 25.01 -28.45 9.04
C ARG A 218 24.27 -27.93 10.27
N GLY A 219 23.94 -26.64 10.25
CA GLY A 219 23.16 -26.00 11.30
C GLY A 219 22.36 -24.84 10.73
N THR A 220 21.69 -24.12 11.60
CA THR A 220 20.90 -22.94 11.28
C THR A 220 21.73 -21.70 11.61
N ALA A 221 21.93 -20.82 10.62
CA ALA A 221 22.60 -19.54 10.81
C ALA A 221 21.79 -18.63 11.74
N ARG A 222 22.47 -17.93 12.62
CA ARG A 222 21.91 -16.91 13.51
C ARG A 222 22.71 -15.63 13.42
N SER A 223 22.04 -14.52 13.65
CA SER A 223 22.69 -13.21 13.69
C SER A 223 23.90 -13.20 14.63
N GLY A 224 24.94 -12.44 14.27
CA GLY A 224 26.19 -12.37 15.06
C GLY A 224 27.20 -13.47 14.73
N GLY A 225 27.10 -14.16 13.59
CA GLY A 225 28.08 -15.15 13.17
C GLY A 225 27.99 -16.48 13.95
N VAL A 226 26.80 -16.84 14.39
CA VAL A 226 26.54 -18.10 15.12
C VAL A 226 25.84 -19.09 14.20
N VAL A 227 26.22 -20.36 14.33
CA VAL A 227 25.49 -21.47 13.68
C VAL A 227 25.02 -22.46 14.74
N GLU A 228 23.70 -22.60 14.85
CA GLU A 228 23.07 -23.54 15.78
C GLU A 228 22.94 -24.92 15.14
N VAL A 229 23.44 -25.93 15.83
CA VAL A 229 23.28 -27.34 15.48
C VAL A 229 22.42 -28.00 16.55
N THR A 230 21.27 -28.53 16.18
CA THR A 230 20.43 -29.32 17.08
C THR A 230 20.78 -30.78 16.88
N LEU A 231 21.18 -31.45 17.96
CA LEU A 231 21.34 -32.90 17.98
C LEU A 231 19.94 -33.56 18.12
N PRO A 232 19.70 -34.62 17.39
CA PRO A 232 18.41 -35.34 17.49
C PRO A 232 18.17 -35.95 18.87
#